data_f1250920519937cd875bea0369b57fcb
#
_entry.id   f1250920519937cd875bea0369b57fcb
#
_cell.length_a   1.000
_cell.length_b   1.000
_cell.length_c   1.000
_cell.angle_alpha   90.00
_cell.angle_beta   90.00
_cell.angle_gamma   90.00
#
_symmetry.space_group_name_H-M   'P 1'
#
loop_
_entity.id
_entity.type
_entity.pdbx_description
1 polymer ?
#
loop_
_entity_poly.entity_id
_entity_poly.type
_entity_poly.pdbx_seq_one_letter_code
_entity_poly.pdbx_strand_id
1 'polypeptide(L)'
;NIHLYNAKVKHYLEQEIMAEGATRNLPAFSRFLEVAALSNGEQINYQSISSDAQVPRSTIQEYFKILKDTLIATEVPVWKKGRSRKTVETSKFYLFDTGVTRRLQGRKSIVRGTPEYGYAFESWIMHELSAYISACRRDSEISYWRTRTNLEVDFIVNGEIAIETKTTRNVVRDDLKGLRAIAEEGSFRQRIVVSDEPLEREVEGVLILPWR
;
A
#
# COMPACT_ATOMS: atom_id res chain seq x y z
N ASN A 1 4.57 -24.56 14.56
CA ASN A 1 4.40 -23.66 15.69
C ASN A 1 4.46 -22.20 15.19
N ILE A 2 3.32 -21.55 15.13
CA ILE A 2 3.14 -20.24 14.45
C ILE A 2 3.95 -19.12 15.13
N HIS A 3 4.10 -19.18 16.45
CA HIS A 3 4.91 -18.22 17.21
C HIS A 3 6.38 -18.30 16.86
N LEU A 4 6.90 -19.49 16.65
CA LEU A 4 8.31 -19.70 16.27
C LEU A 4 8.58 -19.15 14.85
N TYR A 5 7.61 -19.28 13.94
CA TYR A 5 7.73 -18.76 12.59
C TYR A 5 7.67 -17.22 12.55
N ASN A 6 6.77 -16.61 13.33
CA ASN A 6 6.69 -15.16 13.45
C ASN A 6 7.99 -14.56 14.01
N ALA A 7 8.54 -15.17 15.07
CA ALA A 7 9.82 -14.76 15.63
C ALA A 7 10.97 -14.88 14.61
N LYS A 8 10.97 -15.90 13.75
CA LYS A 8 11.98 -16.06 12.71
C LYS A 8 11.92 -14.98 11.63
N VAL A 9 10.72 -14.62 11.14
CA VAL A 9 10.56 -13.55 10.13
C VAL A 9 11.04 -12.22 10.68
N LYS A 10 10.63 -11.86 11.89
CA LYS A 10 11.06 -10.63 12.57
C LYS A 10 12.58 -10.62 12.77
N HIS A 11 13.12 -11.71 13.29
CA HIS A 11 14.56 -11.86 13.52
C HIS A 11 15.39 -11.79 12.23
N TYR A 12 14.89 -12.39 11.14
CA TYR A 12 15.53 -12.27 9.83
C TYR A 12 15.62 -10.81 9.37
N LEU A 13 14.51 -10.07 9.41
CA LEU A 13 14.51 -8.65 9.05
C LEU A 13 15.45 -7.82 9.95
N GLU A 14 15.45 -8.10 11.25
CA GLU A 14 16.38 -7.45 12.19
C GLU A 14 17.84 -7.75 11.85
N GLN A 15 18.16 -8.98 11.47
CA GLN A 15 19.53 -9.37 11.08
C GLN A 15 19.95 -8.73 9.75
N GLU A 16 19.09 -8.68 8.74
CA GLU A 16 19.38 -7.99 7.47
C GLU A 16 19.67 -6.50 7.72
N ILE A 17 18.82 -5.83 8.50
CA ILE A 17 19.02 -4.43 8.86
C ILE A 17 20.30 -4.20 9.67
N MET A 18 20.69 -5.16 10.53
CA MET A 18 21.97 -5.12 11.25
C MET A 18 23.16 -5.30 10.33
N ALA A 19 23.08 -6.26 9.41
CA ALA A 19 24.15 -6.56 8.47
C ALA A 19 24.47 -5.34 7.58
N GLU A 20 23.43 -4.59 7.20
CA GLU A 20 23.57 -3.32 6.47
C GLU A 20 24.08 -2.16 7.38
N GLY A 21 24.27 -2.40 8.68
CA GLY A 21 24.72 -1.36 9.62
C GLY A 21 23.70 -0.21 9.81
N ALA A 22 22.47 -0.40 9.37
CA ALA A 22 21.46 0.63 9.24
C ALA A 22 20.91 1.12 10.58
N THR A 23 20.91 0.30 11.64
CA THR A 23 20.56 0.74 13.00
C THR A 23 21.31 -0.04 14.07
N ARG A 24 21.63 0.66 15.17
CA ARG A 24 22.22 0.06 16.38
C ARG A 24 21.17 -0.21 17.48
N ASN A 25 19.98 0.39 17.37
CA ASN A 25 18.91 0.26 18.38
C ASN A 25 17.84 -0.71 17.90
N LEU A 26 18.15 -2.00 17.88
CA LEU A 26 17.24 -3.05 17.46
C LEU A 26 15.91 -3.10 18.25
N PRO A 27 15.89 -2.94 19.59
CA PRO A 27 14.62 -2.95 20.31
C PRO A 27 13.66 -1.83 19.86
N ALA A 28 14.17 -0.64 19.57
CA ALA A 28 13.36 0.46 19.06
C ALA A 28 12.90 0.18 17.61
N PHE A 29 13.79 -0.34 16.77
CA PHE A 29 13.46 -0.71 15.40
C PHE A 29 12.41 -1.84 15.33
N SER A 30 12.50 -2.82 16.21
CA SER A 30 11.54 -3.92 16.32
C SER A 30 10.13 -3.41 16.68
N ARG A 31 10.00 -2.51 17.66
CA ARG A 31 8.71 -1.90 17.98
C ARG A 31 8.16 -1.06 16.82
N PHE A 32 9.04 -0.30 16.16
CA PHE A 32 8.66 0.44 14.96
C PHE A 32 8.11 -0.48 13.86
N LEU A 33 8.77 -1.60 13.56
CA LEU A 33 8.33 -2.54 12.51
C LEU A 33 6.91 -3.08 12.76
N GLU A 34 6.58 -3.41 14.01
CA GLU A 34 5.25 -3.90 14.39
C GLU A 34 4.18 -2.81 14.15
N VAL A 35 4.45 -1.59 14.61
CA VAL A 35 3.52 -0.46 14.43
C VAL A 35 3.42 -0.05 12.94
N ALA A 36 4.55 0.00 12.23
CA ALA A 36 4.56 0.30 10.81
C ALA A 36 3.76 -0.73 10.00
N ALA A 37 3.88 -2.02 10.34
CA ALA A 37 3.12 -3.07 9.67
C ALA A 37 1.60 -2.92 9.88
N LEU A 38 1.14 -2.39 11.02
CA LEU A 38 -0.29 -2.09 11.25
C LEU A 38 -0.81 -0.99 10.32
N SER A 39 0.05 -0.07 9.90
CA SER A 39 -0.28 1.03 8.98
C SER A 39 0.07 0.72 7.51
N ASN A 40 0.32 -0.55 7.17
CA ASN A 40 0.66 -0.95 5.79
C ASN A 40 -0.50 -0.65 4.83
N GLY A 41 -0.21 0.03 3.71
CA GLY A 41 -1.22 0.49 2.75
C GLY A 41 -1.93 1.78 3.15
N GLU A 42 -1.61 2.35 4.32
CA GLU A 42 -2.18 3.60 4.80
C GLU A 42 -1.22 4.78 4.63
N GLN A 43 -1.74 5.99 4.79
CA GLN A 43 -0.94 7.22 4.81
C GLN A 43 0.01 7.21 6.00
N ILE A 44 1.29 7.52 5.77
CA ILE A 44 2.30 7.56 6.83
C ILE A 44 1.99 8.69 7.82
N ASN A 45 1.61 8.33 9.03
CA ASN A 45 1.49 9.26 10.14
C ASN A 45 2.66 9.10 11.10
N TYR A 46 3.75 9.83 10.83
CA TYR A 46 4.97 9.76 11.66
C TYR A 46 4.72 10.06 13.14
N GLN A 47 3.76 10.94 13.47
CA GLN A 47 3.47 11.29 14.85
C GLN A 47 2.76 10.15 15.58
N SER A 48 1.75 9.53 14.98
CA SER A 48 1.05 8.37 15.55
C SER A 48 2.02 7.21 15.73
N ILE A 49 2.78 6.86 14.68
CA ILE A 49 3.76 5.77 14.73
C ILE A 49 4.83 6.03 15.81
N SER A 50 5.29 7.28 15.97
CA SER A 50 6.24 7.67 17.01
C SER A 50 5.68 7.43 18.42
N SER A 51 4.42 7.81 18.64
CA SER A 51 3.72 7.62 19.91
C SER A 51 3.55 6.13 20.24
N ASP A 52 3.04 5.36 19.26
CA ASP A 52 2.69 3.94 19.46
C ASP A 52 3.94 3.05 19.61
N ALA A 53 5.00 3.34 18.85
CA ALA A 53 6.28 2.62 18.93
C ALA A 53 7.16 3.09 20.10
N GLN A 54 6.83 4.21 20.74
CA GLN A 54 7.68 4.87 21.75
C GLN A 54 9.10 5.16 21.24
N VAL A 55 9.16 5.72 20.02
CA VAL A 55 10.41 6.06 19.32
C VAL A 55 10.29 7.52 18.83
N PRO A 56 11.34 8.34 18.97
CA PRO A 56 11.31 9.73 18.50
C PRO A 56 10.92 9.83 17.01
N ARG A 57 10.14 10.85 16.66
CA ARG A 57 9.65 11.07 15.28
C ARG A 57 10.76 11.14 14.24
N SER A 58 11.89 11.79 14.56
CA SER A 58 13.05 11.85 13.66
C SER A 58 13.62 10.45 13.37
N THR A 59 13.72 9.62 14.42
CA THR A 59 14.16 8.23 14.28
C THR A 59 13.17 7.38 13.49
N ILE A 60 11.84 7.61 13.63
CA ILE A 60 10.82 6.96 12.78
C ILE A 60 11.05 7.31 11.30
N GLN A 61 11.34 8.58 10.98
CA GLN A 61 11.63 8.99 9.60
C GLN A 61 12.89 8.31 9.05
N GLU A 62 13.95 8.18 9.87
CA GLU A 62 15.15 7.42 9.51
C GLU A 62 14.84 5.93 9.29
N TYR A 63 14.03 5.32 10.14
CA TYR A 63 13.64 3.93 9.99
C TYR A 63 12.82 3.67 8.71
N PHE A 64 11.90 4.55 8.33
CA PHE A 64 11.23 4.46 7.03
C PHE A 64 12.21 4.61 5.86
N LYS A 65 13.21 5.49 5.98
CA LYS A 65 14.27 5.59 4.97
C LYS A 65 15.03 4.27 4.84
N ILE A 66 15.42 3.66 5.97
CA ILE A 66 16.08 2.35 5.98
C ILE A 66 15.22 1.30 5.26
N LEU A 67 13.92 1.20 5.59
CA LEU A 67 13.03 0.23 4.92
C LEU A 67 12.96 0.44 3.40
N LYS A 68 13.04 1.69 2.93
CA LYS A 68 13.07 1.99 1.49
C LYS A 68 14.42 1.65 0.87
N ASP A 69 15.51 2.06 1.49
CA ASP A 69 16.87 1.87 0.97
C ASP A 69 17.22 0.36 0.90
N THR A 70 16.67 -0.46 1.80
CA THR A 70 16.82 -1.92 1.82
C THR A 70 15.71 -2.66 1.04
N LEU A 71 14.83 -1.97 0.34
CA LEU A 71 13.71 -2.53 -0.44
C LEU A 71 12.71 -3.36 0.39
N ILE A 72 12.72 -3.21 1.71
CA ILE A 72 11.74 -3.85 2.60
C ILE A 72 10.38 -3.15 2.53
N ALA A 73 10.36 -1.88 2.13
CA ALA A 73 9.12 -1.16 1.88
C ALA A 73 9.23 -0.26 0.65
N THR A 74 8.10 -0.09 -0.03
CA THR A 74 7.93 0.84 -1.15
C THR A 74 7.06 2.01 -0.71
N GLU A 75 7.52 3.23 -0.95
CA GLU A 75 6.73 4.44 -0.76
C GLU A 75 5.94 4.77 -2.02
N VAL A 76 4.64 5.00 -1.88
CA VAL A 76 3.74 5.39 -2.97
C VAL A 76 3.33 6.84 -2.76
N PRO A 77 3.85 7.77 -3.58
CA PRO A 77 3.58 9.19 -3.44
C PRO A 77 2.17 9.55 -3.90
N VAL A 78 1.71 10.74 -3.48
CA VAL A 78 0.44 11.31 -3.95
C VAL A 78 0.59 11.82 -5.38
N TRP A 79 -0.36 11.46 -6.25
CA TRP A 79 -0.50 12.08 -7.55
C TRP A 79 -1.03 13.53 -7.41
N LYS A 80 -0.22 14.52 -7.82
CA LYS A 80 -0.47 15.95 -7.60
C LYS A 80 -0.84 16.71 -8.87
N LYS A 81 -0.98 16.03 -10.02
CA LYS A 81 -1.26 16.69 -11.32
C LYS A 81 -2.74 17.01 -11.53
N GLY A 82 -3.58 16.92 -10.49
CA GLY A 82 -5.01 17.25 -10.53
C GLY A 82 -5.27 18.74 -10.74
N ARG A 83 -6.44 19.06 -11.33
CA ARG A 83 -6.79 20.42 -11.78
C ARG A 83 -7.44 21.25 -10.68
N SER A 84 -8.28 20.68 -9.85
CA SER A 84 -9.15 21.46 -8.96
C SER A 84 -9.19 21.00 -7.51
N ARG A 85 -9.13 19.70 -7.24
CA ARG A 85 -9.28 19.17 -5.88
C ARG A 85 -7.99 19.20 -5.09
N LYS A 86 -8.07 19.73 -3.86
CA LYS A 86 -6.94 19.70 -2.93
C LYS A 86 -6.70 18.26 -2.48
N THR A 87 -5.52 17.73 -2.79
CA THR A 87 -5.06 16.42 -2.34
C THR A 87 -4.46 16.48 -0.94
N VAL A 88 -4.31 15.32 -0.31
CA VAL A 88 -3.42 15.11 0.83
C VAL A 88 -1.95 15.24 0.37
N GLU A 89 -1.02 15.29 1.32
CA GLU A 89 0.41 15.47 0.98
C GLU A 89 1.27 14.27 1.36
N THR A 90 0.72 13.38 2.16
CA THR A 90 1.44 12.26 2.78
C THR A 90 1.39 11.03 1.88
N SER A 91 2.53 10.39 1.66
CA SER A 91 2.64 9.13 0.93
C SER A 91 2.01 7.96 1.70
N LYS A 92 1.59 6.92 0.97
CA LYS A 92 1.37 5.58 1.52
C LYS A 92 2.68 4.80 1.52
N PHE A 93 2.75 3.72 2.28
CA PHE A 93 3.84 2.76 2.15
C PHE A 93 3.31 1.33 2.19
N TYR A 94 4.05 0.43 1.53
CA TYR A 94 3.72 -0.99 1.47
C TYR A 94 4.97 -1.80 1.77
N LEU A 95 4.89 -2.72 2.72
CA LEU A 95 5.94 -3.72 2.94
C LEU A 95 6.00 -4.68 1.76
N PHE A 96 7.17 -5.23 1.48
CA PHE A 96 7.49 -6.01 0.28
C PHE A 96 6.71 -7.34 0.12
N ASP A 97 6.05 -7.83 1.18
CA ASP A 97 5.35 -9.11 1.18
C ASP A 97 4.15 -9.11 2.13
N THR A 98 2.99 -9.56 1.65
CA THR A 98 1.75 -9.60 2.45
C THR A 98 1.79 -10.63 3.58
N GLY A 99 2.53 -11.73 3.41
CA GLY A 99 2.72 -12.74 4.45
C GLY A 99 3.60 -12.22 5.58
N VAL A 100 4.67 -11.50 5.25
CA VAL A 100 5.54 -10.80 6.21
C VAL A 100 4.74 -9.73 6.94
N THR A 101 4.01 -8.88 6.22
CA THR A 101 3.14 -7.84 6.80
C THR A 101 2.17 -8.44 7.82
N ARG A 102 1.43 -9.48 7.43
CA ARG A 102 0.51 -10.20 8.32
C ARG A 102 1.20 -10.73 9.58
N ARG A 103 2.43 -11.23 9.45
CA ARG A 103 3.21 -11.75 10.58
C ARG A 103 3.63 -10.66 11.55
N LEU A 104 4.13 -9.56 11.03
CA LEU A 104 4.49 -8.38 11.84
C LEU A 104 3.27 -7.80 12.58
N GLN A 105 2.09 -7.86 11.96
CA GLN A 105 0.81 -7.49 12.59
C GLN A 105 0.34 -8.49 13.67
N GLY A 106 1.05 -9.59 13.89
CA GLY A 106 0.64 -10.64 14.85
C GLY A 106 -0.57 -11.47 14.41
N ARG A 107 -1.02 -11.38 13.16
CA ARG A 107 -2.24 -12.03 12.65
C ARG A 107 -1.97 -13.47 12.23
N LYS A 108 -2.80 -14.41 12.67
CA LYS A 108 -2.70 -15.82 12.29
C LYS A 108 -3.24 -16.11 10.90
N SER A 109 -4.31 -15.44 10.53
CA SER A 109 -4.97 -15.58 9.23
C SER A 109 -5.60 -14.25 8.81
N ILE A 110 -5.89 -14.14 7.52
CA ILE A 110 -6.69 -13.05 6.95
C ILE A 110 -7.98 -13.71 6.47
N VAL A 111 -9.12 -13.21 6.93
CA VAL A 111 -10.43 -13.79 6.62
C VAL A 111 -11.09 -12.96 5.53
N ARG A 112 -11.59 -13.63 4.49
CA ARG A 112 -12.31 -12.98 3.39
C ARG A 112 -13.56 -12.24 3.92
N GLY A 113 -13.82 -11.05 3.38
CA GLY A 113 -14.93 -10.21 3.81
C GLY A 113 -14.63 -9.32 5.03
N THR A 114 -13.40 -9.33 5.54
CA THR A 114 -12.96 -8.41 6.57
C THR A 114 -12.19 -7.21 5.97
N PRO A 115 -12.12 -6.06 6.66
CA PRO A 115 -11.30 -4.93 6.22
C PRO A 115 -9.83 -5.32 5.98
N GLU A 116 -9.30 -6.20 6.82
CA GLU A 116 -7.93 -6.71 6.71
C GLU A 116 -7.68 -7.47 5.41
N TYR A 117 -8.71 -8.17 4.91
CA TYR A 117 -8.62 -8.81 3.60
C TYR A 117 -8.54 -7.78 2.48
N GLY A 118 -9.28 -6.67 2.60
CA GLY A 118 -9.20 -5.53 1.68
C GLY A 118 -7.78 -4.95 1.62
N TYR A 119 -7.19 -4.62 2.77
CA TYR A 119 -5.81 -4.11 2.85
C TYR A 119 -4.76 -5.08 2.30
N ALA A 120 -4.92 -6.38 2.58
CA ALA A 120 -4.02 -7.40 2.05
C ALA A 120 -4.17 -7.55 0.53
N PHE A 121 -5.37 -7.44 0.00
CA PHE A 121 -5.65 -7.48 -1.42
C PHE A 121 -5.06 -6.26 -2.15
N GLU A 122 -5.25 -5.06 -1.61
CA GLU A 122 -4.63 -3.83 -2.13
C GLU A 122 -3.10 -3.95 -2.15
N SER A 123 -2.50 -4.43 -1.04
CA SER A 123 -1.05 -4.66 -0.96
C SER A 123 -0.58 -5.69 -1.98
N TRP A 124 -1.34 -6.76 -2.19
CA TRP A 124 -1.01 -7.77 -3.20
C TRP A 124 -1.05 -7.18 -4.62
N ILE A 125 -2.07 -6.39 -4.97
CA ILE A 125 -2.14 -5.69 -6.26
C ILE A 125 -0.94 -4.74 -6.43
N MET A 126 -0.53 -4.02 -5.36
CA MET A 126 0.69 -3.19 -5.40
C MET A 126 1.93 -4.01 -5.77
N HIS A 127 2.09 -5.22 -5.20
CA HIS A 127 3.22 -6.10 -5.50
C HIS A 127 3.18 -6.61 -6.95
N GLU A 128 2.00 -7.02 -7.44
CA GLU A 128 1.81 -7.45 -8.82
C GLU A 128 2.15 -6.33 -9.82
N LEU A 129 1.68 -5.11 -9.56
CA LEU A 129 2.01 -3.94 -10.39
C LEU A 129 3.51 -3.67 -10.40
N SER A 130 4.15 -3.68 -9.23
CA SER A 130 5.60 -3.46 -9.10
C SER A 130 6.40 -4.54 -9.80
N ALA A 131 6.02 -5.81 -9.64
CA ALA A 131 6.66 -6.95 -10.29
C ALA A 131 6.52 -6.88 -11.82
N TYR A 132 5.33 -6.55 -12.31
CA TYR A 132 5.09 -6.38 -13.75
C TYR A 132 5.93 -5.25 -14.35
N ILE A 133 5.97 -4.08 -13.69
CA ILE A 133 6.76 -2.93 -14.13
C ILE A 133 8.25 -3.31 -14.19
N SER A 134 8.75 -3.96 -13.15
CA SER A 134 10.15 -4.43 -13.08
C SER A 134 10.46 -5.46 -14.17
N ALA A 135 9.61 -6.47 -14.36
CA ALA A 135 9.79 -7.52 -15.36
C ALA A 135 9.79 -6.96 -16.79
N CYS A 136 8.94 -5.97 -17.06
CA CYS A 136 8.88 -5.31 -18.36
C CYS A 136 10.00 -4.28 -18.57
N ARG A 137 10.89 -4.07 -17.60
CA ARG A 137 11.95 -3.04 -17.61
C ARG A 137 11.40 -1.65 -17.99
N ARG A 138 10.20 -1.32 -17.53
CA ARG A 138 9.56 -0.04 -17.76
C ARG A 138 9.95 0.90 -16.63
N ASP A 139 10.33 2.11 -17.00
CA ASP A 139 10.44 3.22 -16.06
C ASP A 139 9.03 3.78 -15.84
N SER A 140 8.30 3.16 -14.90
CA SER A 140 6.90 3.49 -14.62
C SER A 140 6.75 3.88 -13.16
N GLU A 141 6.12 5.03 -12.93
CA GLU A 141 5.83 5.56 -11.62
C GLU A 141 4.46 5.07 -11.14
N ILE A 142 4.40 4.56 -9.90
CA ILE A 142 3.14 4.29 -9.20
C ILE A 142 2.93 5.40 -8.18
N SER A 143 1.76 6.00 -8.21
CA SER A 143 1.28 6.97 -7.22
C SER A 143 -0.15 6.62 -6.82
N TYR A 144 -0.70 7.29 -5.80
CA TYR A 144 -2.09 7.17 -5.43
C TYR A 144 -2.74 8.55 -5.42
N TRP A 145 -4.07 8.60 -5.43
CA TRP A 145 -4.76 9.87 -5.32
C TRP A 145 -5.76 9.87 -4.16
N ARG A 146 -5.70 10.90 -3.32
CA ARG A 146 -6.66 11.11 -2.25
C ARG A 146 -6.89 12.59 -2.03
N THR A 147 -8.15 12.97 -1.96
CA THR A 147 -8.56 14.32 -1.61
C THR A 147 -8.70 14.49 -0.11
N ARG A 148 -8.73 15.75 0.34
CA ARG A 148 -9.06 16.08 1.74
C ARG A 148 -10.49 15.72 2.14
N THR A 149 -11.36 15.45 1.17
CA THR A 149 -12.75 15.00 1.35
C THR A 149 -12.94 13.50 1.24
N ASN A 150 -11.82 12.73 1.33
CA ASN A 150 -11.78 11.27 1.32
C ASN A 150 -12.26 10.59 0.01
N LEU A 151 -12.19 11.28 -1.14
CA LEU A 151 -12.22 10.59 -2.42
C LEU A 151 -10.83 10.01 -2.67
N GLU A 152 -10.76 8.74 -3.05
CA GLU A 152 -9.49 8.02 -3.19
C GLU A 152 -9.48 7.15 -4.46
N VAL A 153 -8.29 6.96 -5.03
CA VAL A 153 -7.95 5.96 -6.04
C VAL A 153 -6.64 5.31 -5.59
N ASP A 154 -6.65 3.99 -5.46
CA ASP A 154 -5.58 3.24 -4.83
C ASP A 154 -4.25 3.36 -5.59
N PHE A 155 -4.28 3.25 -6.93
CA PHE A 155 -3.07 3.35 -7.74
C PHE A 155 -3.28 4.16 -9.01
N ILE A 156 -2.28 4.94 -9.37
CA ILE A 156 -2.16 5.63 -10.64
C ILE A 156 -0.80 5.26 -11.24
N VAL A 157 -0.82 4.64 -12.41
CA VAL A 157 0.39 4.24 -13.12
C VAL A 157 0.68 5.28 -14.21
N ASN A 158 1.84 5.90 -14.17
CA ASN A 158 2.33 6.94 -15.09
C ASN A 158 1.41 8.17 -15.25
N GLY A 159 0.43 8.35 -14.36
CA GLY A 159 -0.60 9.37 -14.53
C GLY A 159 -1.61 9.07 -15.65
N GLU A 160 -1.59 7.87 -16.20
CA GLU A 160 -2.40 7.46 -17.36
C GLU A 160 -3.46 6.40 -17.03
N ILE A 161 -3.18 5.52 -16.06
CA ILE A 161 -4.06 4.43 -15.69
C ILE A 161 -4.41 4.59 -14.22
N ALA A 162 -5.71 4.73 -13.93
CA ALA A 162 -6.23 4.81 -12.56
C ALA A 162 -6.85 3.46 -12.16
N ILE A 163 -6.42 2.91 -11.03
CA ILE A 163 -6.80 1.56 -10.57
C ILE A 163 -7.35 1.66 -9.15
N GLU A 164 -8.53 1.09 -8.95
CA GLU A 164 -9.19 0.88 -7.67
C GLU A 164 -9.24 -0.61 -7.37
N THR A 165 -9.12 -1.02 -6.11
CA THR A 165 -9.21 -2.41 -5.69
C THR A 165 -10.45 -2.65 -4.84
N LYS A 166 -11.20 -3.71 -5.12
CA LYS A 166 -12.41 -4.08 -4.38
C LYS A 166 -12.47 -5.58 -4.16
N THR A 167 -12.70 -6.00 -2.93
CA THR A 167 -12.86 -7.42 -2.59
C THR A 167 -14.32 -7.88 -2.66
N THR A 168 -15.13 -7.25 -3.51
CA THR A 168 -16.53 -7.60 -3.75
C THR A 168 -16.70 -8.44 -5.01
N ARG A 169 -17.73 -9.26 -5.04
CA ARG A 169 -18.19 -9.99 -6.23
C ARG A 169 -19.22 -9.23 -7.06
N ASN A 170 -19.60 -8.06 -6.62
CA ASN A 170 -20.54 -7.19 -7.32
C ASN A 170 -20.15 -5.73 -7.06
N VAL A 171 -19.41 -5.16 -7.98
CA VAL A 171 -19.01 -3.75 -7.96
C VAL A 171 -20.24 -2.88 -8.26
N VAL A 172 -20.58 -2.01 -7.35
CA VAL A 172 -21.72 -1.10 -7.50
C VAL A 172 -21.26 0.32 -7.83
N ARG A 173 -22.20 1.15 -8.24
CA ARG A 173 -21.93 2.53 -8.68
C ARG A 173 -21.19 3.36 -7.61
N ASP A 174 -21.43 3.08 -6.34
CA ASP A 174 -20.80 3.77 -5.23
C ASP A 174 -19.30 3.45 -5.10
N ASP A 175 -18.89 2.25 -5.51
CA ASP A 175 -17.49 1.84 -5.55
C ASP A 175 -16.68 2.60 -6.60
N LEU A 176 -17.34 3.22 -7.59
CA LEU A 176 -16.69 3.94 -8.69
C LEU A 176 -16.50 5.43 -8.41
N LYS A 177 -16.88 5.94 -7.24
CA LYS A 177 -16.88 7.39 -6.97
C LYS A 177 -15.48 8.01 -7.01
N GLY A 178 -14.44 7.31 -6.57
CA GLY A 178 -13.05 7.75 -6.69
C GLY A 178 -12.62 7.88 -8.16
N LEU A 179 -12.86 6.83 -8.95
CA LEU A 179 -12.53 6.79 -10.38
C LEU A 179 -13.35 7.78 -11.23
N ARG A 180 -14.57 8.10 -10.83
CA ARG A 180 -15.36 9.17 -11.48
C ARG A 180 -14.78 10.54 -11.14
N ALA A 181 -14.48 10.79 -9.88
CA ALA A 181 -13.96 12.06 -9.44
C ALA A 181 -12.58 12.38 -10.03
N ILE A 182 -11.68 11.38 -10.13
CA ILE A 182 -10.36 11.61 -10.70
C ILE A 182 -10.41 11.87 -12.22
N ALA A 183 -11.42 11.39 -12.92
CA ALA A 183 -11.63 11.67 -14.35
C ALA A 183 -11.85 13.17 -14.63
N GLU A 184 -12.31 13.94 -13.64
CA GLU A 184 -12.44 15.39 -13.73
C GLU A 184 -11.09 16.11 -13.51
N GLU A 185 -10.14 15.45 -12.86
CA GLU A 185 -8.82 15.99 -12.51
C GLU A 185 -7.77 15.81 -13.61
N GLY A 186 -7.94 14.81 -14.48
CA GLY A 186 -6.98 14.50 -15.53
C GLY A 186 -7.53 13.61 -16.63
N SER A 187 -6.74 13.45 -17.70
CA SER A 187 -7.07 12.55 -18.79
C SER A 187 -6.43 11.19 -18.54
N PHE A 188 -7.25 10.20 -18.21
CA PHE A 188 -6.80 8.82 -18.00
C PHE A 188 -7.15 7.96 -19.21
N ARG A 189 -6.16 7.23 -19.72
CA ARG A 189 -6.35 6.28 -20.82
C ARG A 189 -7.25 5.12 -20.42
N GLN A 190 -7.12 4.68 -19.16
CA GLN A 190 -7.96 3.64 -18.58
C GLN A 190 -8.27 3.94 -17.12
N ARG A 191 -9.48 3.57 -16.73
CA ARG A 191 -9.92 3.54 -15.33
C ARG A 191 -10.39 2.13 -15.04
N ILE A 192 -9.82 1.48 -14.04
CA ILE A 192 -9.95 0.05 -13.80
C ILE A 192 -10.37 -0.19 -12.35
N VAL A 193 -11.33 -1.08 -12.15
CA VAL A 193 -11.55 -1.73 -10.84
C VAL A 193 -11.06 -3.17 -10.95
N VAL A 194 -10.11 -3.57 -10.10
CA VAL A 194 -9.73 -4.97 -9.92
C VAL A 194 -10.56 -5.56 -8.78
N SER A 195 -11.32 -6.61 -9.06
CA SER A 195 -12.30 -7.14 -8.09
C SER A 195 -12.41 -8.67 -8.07
N ASP A 196 -13.25 -9.17 -7.17
CA ASP A 196 -13.65 -10.59 -7.07
C ASP A 196 -14.80 -10.95 -8.03
N GLU A 197 -15.20 -10.07 -8.94
CA GLU A 197 -16.21 -10.40 -9.95
C GLU A 197 -15.73 -11.54 -10.85
N PRO A 198 -16.62 -12.41 -11.29
CA PRO A 198 -16.22 -13.57 -12.09
C PRO A 198 -15.97 -13.25 -13.57
N LEU A 199 -16.48 -12.12 -14.07
CA LEU A 199 -16.44 -11.73 -15.48
C LEU A 199 -16.06 -10.28 -15.63
N GLU A 200 -15.32 -10.00 -16.69
CA GLU A 200 -15.02 -8.64 -17.13
C GLU A 200 -16.29 -7.95 -17.61
N ARG A 201 -16.43 -6.67 -17.26
CA ARG A 201 -17.49 -5.78 -17.76
C ARG A 201 -17.06 -4.33 -17.68
N GLU A 202 -17.77 -3.47 -18.38
CA GLU A 202 -17.55 -2.02 -18.35
C GLU A 202 -18.79 -1.30 -17.81
N VAL A 203 -18.56 -0.32 -16.95
CA VAL A 203 -19.60 0.54 -16.35
C VAL A 203 -19.12 1.98 -16.33
N GLU A 204 -19.84 2.89 -16.97
CA GLU A 204 -19.54 4.33 -17.01
C GLU A 204 -18.09 4.64 -17.49
N GLY A 205 -17.56 3.84 -18.44
CA GLY A 205 -16.19 3.97 -18.94
C GLY A 205 -15.13 3.51 -17.94
N VAL A 206 -15.51 2.74 -16.93
CA VAL A 206 -14.62 2.04 -16.00
C VAL A 206 -14.66 0.56 -16.30
N LEU A 207 -13.50 -0.01 -16.56
CA LEU A 207 -13.32 -1.44 -16.80
C LEU A 207 -13.26 -2.16 -15.45
N ILE A 208 -14.13 -3.13 -15.23
CA ILE A 208 -14.15 -3.98 -14.05
C ILE A 208 -13.53 -5.32 -14.44
N LEU A 209 -12.39 -5.64 -13.83
CA LEU A 209 -11.61 -6.84 -14.14
C LEU A 209 -11.65 -7.82 -12.97
N PRO A 210 -11.85 -9.11 -13.25
CA PRO A 210 -11.56 -10.15 -12.30
C PRO A 210 -10.05 -10.21 -12.02
N TRP A 211 -9.66 -10.41 -10.77
CA TRP A 211 -8.24 -10.56 -10.41
C TRP A 211 -7.67 -11.96 -10.72
N ARG A 212 -8.52 -12.91 -11.13
CA ARG A 212 -8.18 -14.30 -11.49
C ARG A 212 -8.40 -14.55 -12.99
#